data_7327985379bda7bf154c2681a3cfbe86
#
_entry.id   7327985379bda7bf154c2681a3cfbe86
#
_cell.length_a   1.000
_cell.length_b   1.000
_cell.length_c   1.000
_cell.angle_alpha   90.00
_cell.angle_beta   90.00
_cell.angle_gamma   90.00
#
_symmetry.space_group_name_H-M   'P 1'
#
loop_
_entity.id
_entity.type
_entity.pdbx_description
1 polymer ?
#
loop_
_entity_poly.entity_id
_entity_poly.type
_entity_poly.pdbx_seq_one_letter_code
_entity_poly.pdbx_strand_id
1 'polypeptide(L)' 'MNYFQAMRLLDRVKEGVPTPLRLITEALILTGDLDE' A
#
# COMPACT_ATOMS: atom_id res chain seq x y z
N MET A 1 -3.00 8.25 -5.91
CA MET A 1 -3.58 7.20 -5.05
C MET A 1 -4.12 7.85 -3.79
N ASN A 2 -5.33 7.51 -3.41
CA ASN A 2 -5.91 8.04 -2.17
C ASN A 2 -5.85 6.96 -1.07
N TYR A 3 -6.34 7.31 0.11
CA TYR A 3 -6.30 6.42 1.26
C TYR A 3 -6.98 5.08 0.99
N PHE A 4 -8.17 5.13 0.40
CA PHE A 4 -8.91 3.90 0.13
C PHE A 4 -8.21 3.02 -0.89
N GLN A 5 -7.62 3.62 -1.90
CA GLN A 5 -6.86 2.87 -2.89
C GLN A 5 -5.62 2.25 -2.25
N ALA A 6 -4.98 2.97 -1.35
CA ALA A 6 -3.82 2.44 -0.65
C ALA A 6 -4.19 1.24 0.20
N MET A 7 -5.33 1.31 0.89
CA MET A 7 -5.80 0.20 1.70
C MET A 7 -6.06 -1.04 0.85
N ARG A 8 -6.70 -0.86 -0.31
CA ARG A 8 -6.96 -1.96 -1.22
C ARG A 8 -5.68 -2.56 -1.76
N LEU A 9 -4.73 -1.71 -2.07
CA LEU A 9 -3.45 -2.17 -2.58
C LEU A 9 -2.75 -3.06 -1.55
N LEU A 10 -2.72 -2.63 -0.30
CA LEU A 10 -2.09 -3.40 0.76
C LEU A 10 -2.81 -4.72 1.00
N ASP A 11 -4.12 -4.72 0.85
CA ASP A 11 -4.90 -5.94 0.99
C ASP A 11 -4.51 -6.96 -0.06
N ARG A 12 -4.29 -6.50 -1.30
CA ARG A 12 -3.83 -7.38 -2.37
C ARG A 12 -2.46 -7.96 -2.08
N VAL A 13 -1.58 -7.12 -1.55
CA VAL A 13 -0.23 -7.56 -1.20
C VAL A 13 -0.29 -8.68 -0.18
N LYS A 14 -1.19 -8.56 0.79
CA LYS A 14 -1.36 -9.59 1.81
C LYS A 14 -1.85 -10.90 1.22
N GLU A 15 -2.60 -10.83 0.13
CA GLU A 15 -3.10 -12.03 -0.54
C GLU A 15 -2.09 -12.64 -1.50
N GLY A 16 -0.92 -12.05 -1.61
CA GLY A 16 0.13 -12.60 -2.45
C GLY A 16 0.14 -12.08 -3.87
N VAL A 17 -0.62 -11.02 -4.16
CA VAL A 17 -0.62 -10.44 -5.49
C VAL A 17 0.69 -9.68 -5.72
N PRO A 18 1.41 -9.97 -6.82
CA PRO A 18 2.65 -9.26 -7.11
C PRO A 18 2.39 -7.76 -7.27
N THR A 19 3.13 -6.95 -6.54
CA THR A 19 2.95 -5.50 -6.54
C THR A 19 4.31 -4.82 -6.50
N PRO A 20 4.53 -3.78 -7.31
CA PRO A 20 5.79 -3.04 -7.28
C PRO A 20 6.05 -2.47 -5.89
N LEU A 21 7.29 -2.61 -5.43
CA LEU A 21 7.67 -2.13 -4.10
C LEU A 21 7.38 -0.66 -3.93
N ARG A 22 7.54 0.13 -5.00
CA ARG A 22 7.28 1.57 -4.95
C ARG A 22 5.84 1.85 -4.53
N LEU A 23 4.90 1.11 -5.09
CA LEU A 23 3.49 1.30 -4.75
C LEU A 23 3.20 0.87 -3.33
N ILE A 24 3.83 -0.20 -2.89
CA ILE A 24 3.65 -0.66 -1.51
C ILE A 24 4.12 0.41 -0.54
N THR A 25 5.28 1.02 -0.81
CA THR A 25 5.81 2.08 0.03
C THR A 25 4.86 3.28 0.08
N GLU A 26 4.35 3.70 -1.08
CA GLU A 26 3.41 4.82 -1.12
C GLU A 26 2.14 4.50 -0.33
N ALA A 27 1.64 3.29 -0.46
CA ALA A 27 0.44 2.89 0.25
C ALA A 27 0.66 2.93 1.77
N LEU A 28 1.82 2.47 2.21
CA LEU A 28 2.15 2.49 3.64
C LEU A 28 2.24 3.91 4.18
N ILE A 29 2.79 4.81 3.38
CA ILE A 29 2.87 6.23 3.78
C ILE A 29 1.47 6.83 3.87
N LEU A 30 0.62 6.55 2.89
CA LEU A 30 -0.73 7.12 2.85
C LEU A 30 -1.60 6.61 3.99
N THR A 31 -1.41 5.38 4.40
CA THR A 31 -2.19 4.80 5.50
C THR A 31 -1.60 5.08 6.86
N GLY A 32 -0.41 5.68 6.92
CA GLY A 32 0.23 6.02 8.17
C GLY A 32 1.01 4.89 8.81
N ASP A 33 1.13 3.77 8.12
CA ASP A 33 1.89 2.64 8.66
C ASP A 33 3.39 2.87 8.55
N LEU A 34 3.79 3.68 7.59
CA LEU A 34 5.19 4.02 7.42
C LEU A 34 5.35 5.49 7.75
N ASP A 35 6.08 5.76 8.80
CA ASP A 35 6.28 7.12 9.29
C ASP A 35 7.58 7.68 8.75
N GLU A 36 7.53 8.89 8.26
CA GLU A 36 8.75 9.51 7.71
C GLU A 36 9.59 10.14 8.77
#